data_ba333f8eff7cb1faa765fd3facdcc06d
#
_entry.id   ba333f8eff7cb1faa765fd3facdcc06d
#
_cell.length_a   1.000
_cell.length_b   1.000
_cell.length_c   1.000
_cell.angle_alpha   90.00
_cell.angle_beta   90.00
_cell.angle_gamma   90.00
#
_symmetry.space_group_name_H-M   'P 1'
#
loop_
_entity.id
_entity.type
_entity.pdbx_description
1 polymer ?
#
loop_
_entity_poly.entity_id
_entity_poly.type
_entity_poly.pdbx_seq_one_letter_code
_entity_poly.pdbx_strand_id
1 'polypeptide(L)'
;MMNSKSRWTLPLLVALTACQGGEVPPGTGDDAPGTLGLRSHDGMVSSTNIIASEVGAEVLAAGGNAVDAAIATGLALAVVHPSAGNIGGGGFMVIRSPDGSATAIDFREKAPLAAHPEMFTDEDGEYSFDIHHGSHVAVGVPGTVAGFALAHARYGSGMPWPDLVAPAVGLAGDGFTLSPALARSLASVLPRMEPYPASVAQFSKDGVPYEEGELFRQPDLARTLGLIRDQGRDGFYRGETARLLAEEMVRGGGMITEEDLARYEAQERTPIHGTYRGYDLVSMPPPSSGGTAIVQMLNILEGFDMASMGHNSAAYIHHLTEAMRLAYRDRAQFLADTDFVDVPLDRLTSKDYADELRGRIHADQAGHSEPSQLVMAEESDETTHYSVVDRGGMAVSVTYTLEQGYGSKITVPGAGFLLNNEMGDFNGKPGLTNERGLIGTEANLARPEQRMLSSMSPSVLSRDGELVAVIGTPGGRTIINTVMQLVLNIVDHGMTIEEAVAAPRIHHQWLPNNVRIEQGGVSDAGVAALEAMGHEVQVRGSQGRASSIGVDPETGEFVGAPDPRSPDGGAAAPSGG
;
A
#
# COMPACT_ATOMS: atom_id res chain seq x y z
N MET A 1 78.21 -23.23 13.06
CA MET A 1 78.98 -22.26 12.29
C MET A 1 77.95 -21.56 11.40
N MET A 2 77.42 -20.40 11.83
CA MET A 2 77.76 -19.05 11.37
C MET A 2 77.63 -18.93 9.86
N ASN A 3 76.78 -18.16 9.29
CA ASN A 3 76.40 -16.77 9.31
C ASN A 3 75.60 -16.59 8.01
N SER A 4 74.82 -15.61 7.69
CA SER A 4 74.52 -14.30 8.20
C SER A 4 73.29 -13.75 7.42
N LYS A 5 72.53 -12.93 8.08
CA LYS A 5 71.37 -12.20 7.59
C LYS A 5 71.77 -11.08 6.63
N SER A 6 70.97 -10.81 5.62
CA SER A 6 70.86 -9.43 5.13
C SER A 6 69.43 -9.11 4.81
N ARG A 7 68.89 -8.18 5.55
CA ARG A 7 67.57 -7.53 5.36
C ARG A 7 67.76 -6.40 4.35
N TRP A 8 66.89 -6.35 3.30
CA TRP A 8 66.70 -5.18 2.47
C TRP A 8 65.30 -4.64 2.75
N THR A 9 65.25 -3.45 3.35
CA THR A 9 64.07 -2.62 3.51
C THR A 9 63.98 -1.68 2.32
N LEU A 10 62.88 -1.78 1.55
CA LEU A 10 62.48 -0.77 0.58
C LEU A 10 61.48 0.18 1.24
N PRO A 11 61.60 1.49 1.09
CA PRO A 11 60.58 2.42 1.55
C PRO A 11 59.40 2.47 0.54
N LEU A 12 58.20 2.32 1.06
CA LEU A 12 56.97 2.52 0.32
C LEU A 12 56.72 4.03 0.17
N LEU A 13 56.83 4.55 -1.04
CA LEU A 13 56.45 5.93 -1.39
C LEU A 13 54.94 5.95 -1.57
N VAL A 14 54.21 6.57 -0.64
CA VAL A 14 52.78 6.86 -0.79
C VAL A 14 52.65 8.14 -1.58
N ALA A 15 52.21 8.03 -2.84
CA ALA A 15 51.80 9.17 -3.65
C ALA A 15 50.38 9.56 -3.30
N LEU A 16 50.20 10.64 -2.60
CA LEU A 16 48.92 11.33 -2.43
C LEU A 16 48.55 11.99 -3.76
N THR A 17 47.63 11.36 -4.51
CA THR A 17 46.96 12.03 -5.62
C THR A 17 45.72 12.74 -5.05
N ALA A 18 45.79 14.05 -5.02
CA ALA A 18 44.66 14.92 -4.75
C ALA A 18 43.66 14.79 -5.91
N CYS A 19 42.50 14.17 -5.65
CA CYS A 19 41.37 14.28 -6.57
C CYS A 19 40.80 15.70 -6.48
N GLN A 20 41.01 16.48 -7.53
CA GLN A 20 40.28 17.72 -7.78
C GLN A 20 38.80 17.35 -8.01
N GLY A 21 37.90 17.99 -7.25
CA GLY A 21 36.47 17.94 -7.47
C GLY A 21 36.13 18.46 -8.86
N GLY A 22 35.70 17.55 -9.73
CA GLY A 22 35.00 17.92 -10.96
C GLY A 22 33.56 18.28 -10.59
N GLU A 23 33.18 19.53 -10.84
CA GLU A 23 31.78 19.94 -10.88
C GLU A 23 31.06 19.07 -11.89
N VAL A 24 30.04 18.36 -11.43
CA VAL A 24 29.08 17.66 -12.28
C VAL A 24 28.24 18.75 -12.95
N PRO A 25 28.23 18.85 -14.29
CA PRO A 25 27.33 19.79 -14.95
C PRO A 25 25.87 19.43 -14.64
N PRO A 26 24.98 20.43 -14.52
CA PRO A 26 23.56 20.14 -14.35
C PRO A 26 23.09 19.34 -15.56
N GLY A 27 22.62 18.12 -15.30
CA GLY A 27 22.02 17.26 -16.32
C GLY A 27 20.87 18.01 -16.97
N THR A 28 20.98 18.22 -18.26
CA THR A 28 19.84 18.54 -19.12
C THR A 28 18.90 17.35 -19.03
N GLY A 29 17.75 17.55 -18.36
CA GLY A 29 16.71 16.56 -18.29
C GLY A 29 16.25 16.19 -19.69
N ASP A 30 16.53 14.96 -20.09
CA ASP A 30 15.76 14.30 -21.13
C ASP A 30 14.60 13.60 -20.46
N ASP A 31 13.41 13.92 -20.93
CA ASP A 31 12.10 13.50 -20.44
C ASP A 31 12.03 11.98 -20.22
N ALA A 32 11.99 11.56 -18.95
CA ALA A 32 11.49 10.25 -18.60
C ALA A 32 9.98 10.23 -18.86
N PRO A 33 9.43 9.19 -19.48
CA PRO A 33 8.00 9.10 -19.75
C PRO A 33 7.21 8.74 -18.49
N GLY A 34 6.88 9.74 -17.74
CA GLY A 34 5.91 9.72 -16.66
C GLY A 34 5.34 11.12 -16.58
N THR A 35 4.16 11.34 -17.14
CA THR A 35 3.53 12.66 -17.20
C THR A 35 3.10 13.10 -15.82
N LEU A 36 4.04 13.68 -15.05
CA LEU A 36 3.73 14.51 -13.89
C LEU A 36 2.88 15.67 -14.41
N GLY A 37 1.71 15.91 -13.79
CA GLY A 37 0.86 17.03 -14.15
C GLY A 37 0.01 16.85 -15.41
N LEU A 38 -0.24 15.61 -15.85
CA LEU A 38 -1.22 15.37 -16.91
C LEU A 38 -2.58 15.94 -16.49
N ARG A 39 -3.21 16.72 -17.36
CA ARG A 39 -4.50 17.39 -17.12
C ARG A 39 -5.55 16.91 -18.10
N SER A 40 -6.78 16.75 -17.64
CA SER A 40 -7.91 16.32 -18.48
C SER A 40 -9.25 16.66 -17.85
N HIS A 41 -10.24 16.98 -18.67
CA HIS A 41 -11.66 17.05 -18.26
C HIS A 41 -12.41 15.73 -18.51
N ASP A 42 -11.83 14.80 -19.26
CA ASP A 42 -12.53 13.59 -19.72
C ASP A 42 -12.34 12.38 -18.80
N GLY A 43 -11.56 12.55 -17.73
CA GLY A 43 -11.22 11.53 -16.75
C GLY A 43 -9.71 11.42 -16.54
N MET A 44 -9.31 10.65 -15.53
CA MET A 44 -7.93 10.46 -15.17
C MET A 44 -7.72 9.13 -14.45
N VAL A 45 -6.61 8.47 -14.73
CA VAL A 45 -6.11 7.31 -14.00
C VAL A 45 -4.68 7.58 -13.55
N SER A 46 -4.36 7.38 -12.28
CA SER A 46 -3.00 7.49 -11.73
C SER A 46 -2.65 6.23 -10.97
N SER A 47 -1.56 5.55 -11.34
CA SER A 47 -1.14 4.31 -10.70
C SER A 47 0.38 4.18 -10.58
N THR A 48 0.84 3.13 -9.90
CA THR A 48 2.25 2.78 -9.75
C THR A 48 2.91 2.23 -11.02
N ASN A 49 2.12 2.05 -12.11
CA ASN A 49 2.64 1.61 -13.41
C ASN A 49 1.85 2.24 -14.55
N ILE A 50 2.55 2.96 -15.44
CA ILE A 50 1.93 3.70 -16.55
C ILE A 50 1.11 2.81 -17.49
N ILE A 51 1.56 1.57 -17.78
CA ILE A 51 0.83 0.63 -18.66
C ILE A 51 -0.56 0.33 -18.06
N ALA A 52 -0.65 0.17 -16.75
CA ALA A 52 -1.94 -0.07 -16.10
C ALA A 52 -2.82 1.18 -16.10
N SER A 53 -2.24 2.38 -15.97
CA SER A 53 -2.98 3.64 -16.09
C SER A 53 -3.54 3.83 -17.50
N GLU A 54 -2.77 3.49 -18.53
CA GLU A 54 -3.20 3.53 -19.93
C GLU A 54 -4.38 2.56 -20.17
N VAL A 55 -4.32 1.33 -19.64
CA VAL A 55 -5.45 0.38 -19.71
C VAL A 55 -6.73 0.96 -19.11
N GLY A 56 -6.64 1.59 -17.95
CA GLY A 56 -7.81 2.24 -17.33
C GLY A 56 -8.32 3.42 -18.14
N ALA A 57 -7.43 4.24 -18.70
CA ALA A 57 -7.80 5.36 -19.55
C ALA A 57 -8.48 4.91 -20.86
N GLU A 58 -8.05 3.79 -21.44
CA GLU A 58 -8.72 3.18 -22.60
C GLU A 58 -10.14 2.72 -22.27
N VAL A 59 -10.37 2.16 -21.07
CA VAL A 59 -11.71 1.78 -20.60
C VAL A 59 -12.60 3.03 -20.45
N LEU A 60 -12.08 4.13 -19.88
CA LEU A 60 -12.81 5.40 -19.82
C LEU A 60 -13.13 5.93 -21.22
N ALA A 61 -12.17 5.89 -22.16
CA ALA A 61 -12.36 6.31 -23.55
C ALA A 61 -13.42 5.45 -24.28
N ALA A 62 -13.53 4.17 -23.94
CA ALA A 62 -14.53 3.26 -24.47
C ALA A 62 -15.94 3.44 -23.86
N GLY A 63 -16.11 4.36 -22.90
CA GLY A 63 -17.38 4.68 -22.26
C GLY A 63 -17.65 3.93 -20.93
N GLY A 64 -16.65 3.24 -20.38
CA GLY A 64 -16.69 2.73 -19.01
C GLY A 64 -16.66 3.87 -18.00
N ASN A 65 -17.15 3.63 -16.78
CA ASN A 65 -17.05 4.59 -15.68
C ASN A 65 -15.77 4.37 -14.85
N ALA A 66 -15.61 5.16 -13.78
CA ALA A 66 -14.42 5.05 -12.92
C ALA A 66 -14.26 3.67 -12.25
N VAL A 67 -15.36 2.95 -11.98
CA VAL A 67 -15.32 1.59 -11.42
C VAL A 67 -14.82 0.58 -12.45
N ASP A 68 -15.31 0.66 -13.69
CA ASP A 68 -14.87 -0.21 -14.79
C ASP A 68 -13.36 -0.01 -15.05
N ALA A 69 -12.92 1.25 -15.12
CA ALA A 69 -11.53 1.60 -15.31
C ALA A 69 -10.65 1.14 -14.14
N ALA A 70 -11.13 1.28 -12.89
CA ALA A 70 -10.40 0.80 -11.72
C ALA A 70 -10.20 -0.72 -11.74
N ILE A 71 -11.21 -1.49 -12.16
CA ILE A 71 -11.11 -2.95 -12.29
C ILE A 71 -10.07 -3.33 -13.34
N ALA A 72 -10.12 -2.72 -14.53
CA ALA A 72 -9.18 -3.02 -15.61
C ALA A 72 -7.73 -2.62 -15.21
N THR A 73 -7.55 -1.45 -14.57
CA THR A 73 -6.26 -1.00 -14.01
C THR A 73 -5.71 -2.00 -13.00
N GLY A 74 -6.54 -2.45 -12.02
CA GLY A 74 -6.12 -3.41 -11.01
C GLY A 74 -5.73 -4.77 -11.60
N LEU A 75 -6.48 -5.27 -12.59
CA LEU A 75 -6.12 -6.52 -13.29
C LEU A 75 -4.84 -6.36 -14.14
N ALA A 76 -4.63 -5.19 -14.76
CA ALA A 76 -3.39 -4.90 -15.48
C ALA A 76 -2.19 -4.83 -14.51
N LEU A 77 -2.34 -4.17 -13.33
CA LEU A 77 -1.32 -4.13 -12.29
C LEU A 77 -0.92 -5.53 -11.79
N ALA A 78 -1.87 -6.48 -11.74
CA ALA A 78 -1.56 -7.88 -11.38
C ALA A 78 -0.56 -8.53 -12.36
N VAL A 79 -0.45 -8.00 -13.58
CA VAL A 79 0.48 -8.47 -14.61
C VAL A 79 1.77 -7.65 -14.64
N VAL A 80 1.65 -6.30 -14.67
CA VAL A 80 2.79 -5.40 -14.92
C VAL A 80 3.49 -4.90 -13.64
N HIS A 81 2.91 -5.16 -12.47
CA HIS A 81 3.46 -4.78 -11.17
C HIS A 81 3.36 -5.93 -10.15
N PRO A 82 3.97 -7.10 -10.43
CA PRO A 82 3.76 -8.34 -9.67
C PRO A 82 4.29 -8.29 -8.23
N SER A 83 5.02 -7.24 -7.85
CA SER A 83 5.45 -7.07 -6.46
C SER A 83 4.28 -6.80 -5.48
N ALA A 84 3.15 -6.27 -5.97
CA ALA A 84 1.99 -5.95 -5.15
C ALA A 84 0.64 -6.02 -5.89
N GLY A 85 0.62 -5.73 -7.20
CA GLY A 85 -0.55 -5.96 -8.06
C GLY A 85 -0.89 -7.45 -8.12
N ASN A 86 -2.17 -7.82 -7.98
CA ASN A 86 -2.49 -9.21 -7.69
C ASN A 86 -3.91 -9.65 -8.07
N ILE A 87 -4.08 -10.96 -8.18
CA ILE A 87 -5.36 -11.68 -8.09
C ILE A 87 -5.34 -12.71 -6.93
N GLY A 88 -4.17 -12.97 -6.34
CA GLY A 88 -3.96 -13.90 -5.22
C GLY A 88 -3.85 -13.20 -3.86
N GLY A 89 -4.26 -11.96 -3.76
CA GLY A 89 -4.29 -11.14 -2.56
C GLY A 89 -5.65 -10.49 -2.33
N GLY A 90 -5.66 -9.31 -1.72
CA GLY A 90 -6.89 -8.59 -1.42
C GLY A 90 -6.66 -7.10 -1.17
N GLY A 91 -7.71 -6.42 -0.71
CA GLY A 91 -7.64 -4.98 -0.48
C GLY A 91 -8.98 -4.30 -0.30
N PHE A 92 -9.00 -3.02 -0.63
CA PHE A 92 -10.12 -2.12 -0.41
C PHE A 92 -10.31 -1.13 -1.57
N MET A 93 -11.58 -0.78 -1.81
CA MET A 93 -11.98 0.24 -2.78
C MET A 93 -12.97 1.20 -2.12
N VAL A 94 -12.73 2.50 -2.23
CA VAL A 94 -13.68 3.55 -1.87
C VAL A 94 -14.19 4.18 -3.15
N ILE A 95 -15.51 4.23 -3.28
CA ILE A 95 -16.22 4.79 -4.44
C ILE A 95 -17.02 6.00 -3.97
N ARG A 96 -16.84 7.15 -4.61
CA ARG A 96 -17.68 8.34 -4.43
C ARG A 96 -18.39 8.64 -5.74
N SER A 97 -19.70 8.62 -5.68
CA SER A 97 -20.57 8.98 -6.82
C SER A 97 -20.62 10.50 -7.05
N PRO A 98 -21.01 10.96 -8.24
CA PRO A 98 -21.10 12.39 -8.55
C PRO A 98 -22.07 13.17 -7.63
N ASP A 99 -23.09 12.51 -7.09
CA ASP A 99 -24.05 13.09 -6.14
C ASP A 99 -23.51 13.25 -4.72
N GLY A 100 -22.25 12.86 -4.48
CA GLY A 100 -21.59 12.91 -3.18
C GLY A 100 -21.80 11.65 -2.31
N SER A 101 -22.69 10.73 -2.70
CA SER A 101 -22.82 9.45 -2.00
C SER A 101 -21.54 8.63 -2.11
N ALA A 102 -21.21 7.86 -1.06
CA ALA A 102 -20.01 7.05 -1.05
C ALA A 102 -20.24 5.68 -0.43
N THR A 103 -19.48 4.71 -0.91
CA THR A 103 -19.44 3.34 -0.39
C THR A 103 -18.01 2.82 -0.35
N ALA A 104 -17.79 1.74 0.41
CA ALA A 104 -16.53 1.04 0.46
C ALA A 104 -16.72 -0.45 0.13
N ILE A 105 -15.86 -1.01 -0.70
CA ILE A 105 -15.82 -2.43 -1.01
C ILE A 105 -14.64 -3.05 -0.28
N ASP A 106 -14.94 -3.99 0.60
CA ASP A 106 -13.99 -4.77 1.38
C ASP A 106 -13.77 -6.12 0.70
N PHE A 107 -12.61 -6.29 0.14
CA PHE A 107 -12.12 -7.55 -0.42
C PHE A 107 -10.79 -7.98 0.22
N ARG A 108 -10.61 -7.59 1.51
CA ARG A 108 -9.50 -8.07 2.34
C ARG A 108 -9.51 -9.58 2.41
N GLU A 109 -8.36 -10.19 2.46
CA GLU A 109 -8.22 -11.61 2.66
C GLU A 109 -8.92 -12.07 3.94
N LYS A 110 -9.32 -13.34 3.94
CA LYS A 110 -9.89 -14.00 5.13
C LYS A 110 -8.97 -15.09 5.63
N ALA A 111 -8.94 -15.27 6.94
CA ALA A 111 -8.35 -16.45 7.54
C ALA A 111 -9.09 -17.72 7.08
N PRO A 112 -8.38 -18.80 6.73
CA PRO A 112 -9.00 -20.08 6.38
C PRO A 112 -9.83 -20.66 7.52
N LEU A 113 -10.76 -21.56 7.22
CA LEU A 113 -11.60 -22.26 8.22
C LEU A 113 -10.79 -23.01 9.29
N ALA A 114 -9.56 -23.41 8.95
CA ALA A 114 -8.64 -24.09 9.87
C ALA A 114 -7.82 -23.13 10.76
N ALA A 115 -7.97 -21.81 10.61
CA ALA A 115 -7.19 -20.83 11.37
C ALA A 115 -7.50 -20.86 12.87
N HIS A 116 -6.46 -20.63 13.68
CA HIS A 116 -6.57 -20.56 15.14
C HIS A 116 -5.50 -19.61 15.72
N PRO A 117 -5.69 -19.08 16.95
CA PRO A 117 -4.82 -18.03 17.50
C PRO A 117 -3.34 -18.38 17.68
N GLU A 118 -3.01 -19.67 17.77
CA GLU A 118 -1.63 -20.15 18.03
C GLU A 118 -0.96 -20.73 16.77
N MET A 119 -1.54 -20.51 15.57
CA MET A 119 -1.08 -21.12 14.32
C MET A 119 0.31 -20.67 13.85
N PHE A 120 0.84 -19.62 14.43
CA PHE A 120 2.16 -19.04 14.06
C PHE A 120 3.26 -19.41 15.06
N THR A 121 3.08 -20.48 15.82
CA THR A 121 4.07 -20.99 16.76
C THR A 121 4.79 -22.22 16.19
N ASP A 122 6.06 -22.39 16.58
CA ASP A 122 6.86 -23.58 16.27
C ASP A 122 6.50 -24.79 17.14
N GLU A 123 7.25 -25.89 17.01
CA GLU A 123 7.04 -27.13 17.78
C GLU A 123 7.24 -26.96 19.29
N ASP A 124 7.99 -25.95 19.72
CA ASP A 124 8.21 -25.62 21.13
C ASP A 124 7.13 -24.65 21.67
N GLY A 125 6.17 -24.23 20.82
CA GLY A 125 5.11 -23.29 21.15
C GLY A 125 5.58 -21.84 21.19
N GLU A 126 6.77 -21.53 20.63
CA GLU A 126 7.28 -20.17 20.52
C GLU A 126 6.90 -19.55 19.18
N TYR A 127 6.71 -18.22 19.17
CA TYR A 127 6.39 -17.48 17.97
C TYR A 127 7.48 -17.64 16.89
N SER A 128 7.08 -17.98 15.68
CA SER A 128 7.95 -18.11 14.52
C SER A 128 7.58 -17.10 13.42
N PHE A 129 8.50 -16.17 13.16
CA PHE A 129 8.33 -15.21 12.06
C PHE A 129 8.27 -15.91 10.69
N ASP A 130 9.05 -16.98 10.49
CA ASP A 130 9.07 -17.72 9.23
C ASP A 130 7.73 -18.43 8.96
N ILE A 131 7.09 -18.99 9.99
CA ILE A 131 5.73 -19.56 9.84
C ILE A 131 4.74 -18.44 9.54
N HIS A 132 4.83 -17.33 10.25
CA HIS A 132 3.88 -16.22 10.20
C HIS A 132 3.91 -15.45 8.87
N HIS A 133 5.10 -15.29 8.24
CA HIS A 133 5.25 -14.46 7.04
C HIS A 133 5.88 -15.18 5.83
N GLY A 134 6.57 -16.31 6.03
CA GLY A 134 7.39 -16.96 5.00
C GLY A 134 6.91 -18.33 4.54
N SER A 135 5.76 -18.82 5.02
CA SER A 135 5.26 -20.17 4.75
C SER A 135 3.90 -20.16 4.04
N HIS A 136 3.42 -21.34 3.62
CA HIS A 136 2.06 -21.52 3.10
C HIS A 136 0.98 -21.26 4.17
N VAL A 137 1.33 -21.34 5.47
CA VAL A 137 0.43 -20.97 6.59
C VAL A 137 0.15 -19.47 6.62
N ALA A 138 1.07 -18.66 6.08
CA ALA A 138 0.93 -17.21 5.99
C ALA A 138 -0.11 -16.74 4.94
N VAL A 139 -0.65 -17.65 4.12
CA VAL A 139 -1.54 -17.28 3.02
C VAL A 139 -2.98 -17.15 3.51
N GLY A 140 -3.57 -15.97 3.34
CA GLY A 140 -5.00 -15.72 3.52
C GLY A 140 -5.81 -16.03 2.26
N VAL A 141 -7.09 -16.34 2.41
CA VAL A 141 -8.02 -16.63 1.29
C VAL A 141 -8.16 -15.36 0.43
N PRO A 142 -7.76 -15.40 -0.86
CA PRO A 142 -7.72 -14.21 -1.71
C PRO A 142 -9.09 -13.57 -1.95
N GLY A 143 -9.11 -12.22 -2.05
CA GLY A 143 -10.33 -11.45 -2.20
C GLY A 143 -10.46 -10.62 -3.47
N THR A 144 -9.35 -10.30 -4.15
CA THR A 144 -9.31 -9.30 -5.24
C THR A 144 -10.36 -9.55 -6.32
N VAL A 145 -10.46 -10.77 -6.85
CA VAL A 145 -11.40 -11.08 -7.95
C VAL A 145 -12.85 -10.95 -7.49
N ALA A 146 -13.17 -11.33 -6.26
CA ALA A 146 -14.53 -11.18 -5.70
C ALA A 146 -14.88 -9.70 -5.48
N GLY A 147 -13.91 -8.89 -4.99
CA GLY A 147 -14.10 -7.45 -4.81
C GLY A 147 -14.39 -6.74 -6.12
N PHE A 148 -13.62 -7.02 -7.15
CA PHE A 148 -13.82 -6.44 -8.47
C PHE A 148 -15.15 -6.89 -9.09
N ALA A 149 -15.53 -8.15 -8.95
CA ALA A 149 -16.83 -8.66 -9.41
C ALA A 149 -18.00 -8.00 -8.67
N LEU A 150 -17.90 -7.78 -7.36
CA LEU A 150 -18.91 -7.07 -6.57
C LEU A 150 -19.03 -5.60 -7.02
N ALA A 151 -17.90 -4.90 -7.15
CA ALA A 151 -17.87 -3.50 -7.58
C ALA A 151 -18.47 -3.34 -8.99
N HIS A 152 -18.10 -4.21 -9.94
CA HIS A 152 -18.67 -4.22 -11.29
C HIS A 152 -20.18 -4.42 -11.27
N ALA A 153 -20.67 -5.42 -10.53
CA ALA A 153 -22.10 -5.76 -10.48
C ALA A 153 -22.96 -4.65 -9.85
N ARG A 154 -22.40 -3.84 -8.93
CA ARG A 154 -23.14 -2.81 -8.20
C ARG A 154 -22.98 -1.42 -8.77
N TYR A 155 -21.79 -1.08 -9.27
CA TYR A 155 -21.36 0.28 -9.59
C TYR A 155 -20.77 0.44 -10.99
N GLY A 156 -20.57 -0.64 -11.75
CA GLY A 156 -20.10 -0.58 -13.14
C GLY A 156 -21.10 0.12 -14.06
N SER A 157 -20.62 0.65 -15.17
CA SER A 157 -21.44 1.34 -16.19
C SER A 157 -22.37 0.43 -16.99
N GLY A 158 -22.19 -0.88 -16.88
CA GLY A 158 -22.78 -1.90 -17.73
C GLY A 158 -21.85 -2.37 -18.86
N MET A 159 -20.60 -1.91 -18.90
CA MET A 159 -19.58 -2.46 -19.78
C MET A 159 -19.40 -3.96 -19.48
N PRO A 160 -19.31 -4.83 -20.51
CA PRO A 160 -19.19 -6.26 -20.26
C PRO A 160 -17.94 -6.62 -19.48
N TRP A 161 -18.06 -7.48 -18.47
CA TRP A 161 -16.93 -7.97 -17.67
C TRP A 161 -15.76 -8.50 -18.51
N PRO A 162 -15.97 -9.28 -19.59
CA PRO A 162 -14.87 -9.74 -20.43
C PRO A 162 -14.01 -8.62 -21.02
N ASP A 163 -14.62 -7.46 -21.33
CA ASP A 163 -13.90 -6.33 -21.93
C ASP A 163 -12.95 -5.68 -20.91
N LEU A 164 -13.29 -5.72 -19.61
CA LEU A 164 -12.44 -5.21 -18.52
C LEU A 164 -11.25 -6.13 -18.22
N VAL A 165 -11.40 -7.43 -18.44
CA VAL A 165 -10.36 -8.43 -18.14
C VAL A 165 -9.44 -8.67 -19.35
N ALA A 166 -9.92 -8.51 -20.56
CA ALA A 166 -9.20 -8.82 -21.80
C ALA A 166 -7.82 -8.12 -21.91
N PRO A 167 -7.65 -6.83 -21.53
CA PRO A 167 -6.34 -6.18 -21.57
C PRO A 167 -5.29 -6.88 -20.73
N ALA A 168 -5.65 -7.31 -19.50
CA ALA A 168 -4.73 -8.05 -18.63
C ALA A 168 -4.38 -9.43 -19.18
N VAL A 169 -5.33 -10.12 -19.83
CA VAL A 169 -5.06 -11.39 -20.54
C VAL A 169 -4.02 -11.17 -21.66
N GLY A 170 -4.19 -10.10 -22.44
CA GLY A 170 -3.25 -9.72 -23.50
C GLY A 170 -1.86 -9.42 -22.94
N LEU A 171 -1.76 -8.55 -21.94
CA LEU A 171 -0.49 -8.21 -21.28
C LEU A 171 0.24 -9.43 -20.74
N ALA A 172 -0.48 -10.37 -20.12
CA ALA A 172 0.12 -11.58 -19.59
C ALA A 172 0.55 -12.58 -20.69
N GLY A 173 -0.26 -12.76 -21.75
CA GLY A 173 -0.04 -13.74 -22.83
C GLY A 173 0.94 -13.26 -23.89
N ASP A 174 0.73 -12.07 -24.44
CA ASP A 174 1.57 -11.48 -25.48
C ASP A 174 2.86 -10.90 -24.87
N GLY A 175 2.80 -10.48 -23.60
CA GLY A 175 3.90 -9.91 -22.85
C GLY A 175 4.04 -8.41 -23.01
N PHE A 176 4.89 -7.83 -22.17
CA PHE A 176 5.26 -6.43 -22.20
C PHE A 176 6.77 -6.26 -21.99
N THR A 177 7.31 -5.11 -22.38
CA THR A 177 8.74 -4.83 -22.24
C THR A 177 9.06 -4.45 -20.79
N LEU A 178 10.04 -5.11 -20.18
CA LEU A 178 10.48 -4.84 -18.82
C LEU A 178 11.16 -3.48 -18.70
N SER A 179 10.70 -2.69 -17.76
CA SER A 179 11.38 -1.47 -17.33
C SER A 179 12.67 -1.80 -16.57
N PRO A 180 13.61 -0.84 -16.49
CA PRO A 180 14.80 -0.99 -15.64
C PRO A 180 14.46 -1.25 -14.17
N ALA A 181 13.38 -0.66 -13.65
CA ALA A 181 12.97 -0.83 -12.26
C ALA A 181 12.39 -2.22 -11.99
N LEU A 182 11.50 -2.70 -12.85
CA LEU A 182 10.91 -4.03 -12.70
C LEU A 182 11.96 -5.13 -12.90
N ALA A 183 12.88 -5.00 -13.88
CA ALA A 183 13.97 -5.96 -14.07
C ALA A 183 14.86 -6.07 -12.81
N ARG A 184 15.23 -4.93 -12.19
CA ARG A 184 15.96 -4.94 -10.91
C ARG A 184 15.16 -5.56 -9.77
N SER A 185 13.85 -5.28 -9.70
CA SER A 185 12.97 -5.85 -8.68
C SER A 185 12.89 -7.36 -8.78
N LEU A 186 12.68 -7.91 -10.00
CA LEU A 186 12.67 -9.35 -10.25
C LEU A 186 14.01 -10.00 -9.89
N ALA A 187 15.13 -9.41 -10.29
CA ALA A 187 16.46 -9.91 -9.94
C ALA A 187 16.68 -9.93 -8.41
N SER A 188 16.19 -8.92 -7.69
CA SER A 188 16.37 -8.82 -6.24
C SER A 188 15.55 -9.83 -5.45
N VAL A 189 14.36 -10.22 -5.94
CA VAL A 189 13.49 -11.18 -5.26
C VAL A 189 13.83 -12.63 -5.58
N LEU A 190 14.45 -12.90 -6.73
CA LEU A 190 14.70 -14.25 -7.25
C LEU A 190 15.39 -15.20 -6.23
N PRO A 191 16.39 -14.79 -5.43
CA PRO A 191 16.97 -15.67 -4.40
C PRO A 191 15.96 -16.15 -3.37
N ARG A 192 14.95 -15.33 -3.04
CA ARG A 192 13.88 -15.72 -2.11
C ARG A 192 12.82 -16.61 -2.75
N MET A 193 12.80 -16.71 -4.08
CA MET A 193 11.93 -17.59 -4.85
C MET A 193 12.53 -18.98 -5.09
N GLU A 194 13.82 -19.18 -4.85
CA GLU A 194 14.51 -20.46 -5.06
C GLU A 194 13.80 -21.69 -4.45
N PRO A 195 13.19 -21.62 -3.25
CA PRO A 195 12.44 -22.74 -2.69
C PRO A 195 11.17 -23.11 -3.48
N TYR A 196 10.71 -22.24 -4.39
CA TYR A 196 9.45 -22.36 -5.11
C TYR A 196 9.69 -22.46 -6.62
N PRO A 197 9.80 -23.70 -7.19
CA PRO A 197 10.16 -23.91 -8.60
C PRO A 197 9.25 -23.20 -9.60
N ALA A 198 7.94 -23.10 -9.32
CA ALA A 198 7.00 -22.39 -10.18
C ALA A 198 7.28 -20.88 -10.25
N SER A 199 7.70 -20.30 -9.13
CA SER A 199 8.09 -18.87 -9.07
C SER A 199 9.38 -18.61 -9.84
N VAL A 200 10.38 -19.48 -9.67
CA VAL A 200 11.63 -19.40 -10.45
C VAL A 200 11.33 -19.52 -11.95
N ALA A 201 10.48 -20.47 -12.35
CA ALA A 201 10.12 -20.69 -13.76
C ALA A 201 9.39 -19.48 -14.36
N GLN A 202 8.53 -18.80 -13.59
CA GLN A 202 7.78 -17.65 -14.08
C GLN A 202 8.60 -16.35 -14.09
N PHE A 203 9.39 -16.10 -13.05
CA PHE A 203 10.05 -14.82 -12.84
C PHE A 203 11.53 -14.82 -13.22
N SER A 204 12.02 -15.88 -13.90
CA SER A 204 13.38 -15.96 -14.43
C SER A 204 13.42 -16.77 -15.74
N LYS A 205 14.55 -16.71 -16.42
CA LYS A 205 14.89 -17.56 -17.57
C LYS A 205 15.74 -18.74 -17.07
N ASP A 206 15.09 -19.83 -16.65
CA ASP A 206 15.77 -21.01 -16.07
C ASP A 206 16.71 -20.64 -14.90
N GLY A 207 16.28 -19.75 -14.01
CA GLY A 207 17.06 -19.26 -12.86
C GLY A 207 17.97 -18.06 -13.19
N VAL A 208 18.02 -17.60 -14.44
CA VAL A 208 18.74 -16.38 -14.82
C VAL A 208 17.76 -15.18 -14.78
N PRO A 209 18.08 -14.08 -14.08
CA PRO A 209 17.25 -12.89 -14.06
C PRO A 209 16.95 -12.35 -15.47
N TYR A 210 15.77 -11.76 -15.64
CA TYR A 210 15.45 -10.95 -16.80
C TYR A 210 16.26 -9.65 -16.78
N GLU A 211 16.57 -9.12 -17.98
CA GLU A 211 17.19 -7.81 -18.17
C GLU A 211 16.17 -6.76 -18.62
N GLU A 212 16.48 -5.47 -18.45
CA GLU A 212 15.67 -4.38 -18.99
C GLU A 212 15.51 -4.50 -20.51
N GLY A 213 14.35 -4.13 -21.03
CA GLY A 213 14.06 -4.21 -22.46
C GLY A 213 13.67 -5.60 -22.95
N GLU A 214 13.80 -6.65 -22.13
CA GLU A 214 13.32 -7.98 -22.50
C GLU A 214 11.80 -8.08 -22.44
N LEU A 215 11.25 -8.93 -23.28
CA LEU A 215 9.81 -9.22 -23.30
C LEU A 215 9.47 -10.22 -22.18
N PHE A 216 8.62 -9.79 -21.25
CA PHE A 216 8.17 -10.62 -20.14
C PHE A 216 6.77 -11.16 -20.39
N ARG A 217 6.61 -12.48 -20.34
CA ARG A 217 5.34 -13.19 -20.53
C ARG A 217 5.02 -14.06 -19.32
N GLN A 218 3.71 -14.16 -19.03
CA GLN A 218 3.18 -14.95 -17.92
C GLN A 218 2.03 -15.86 -18.41
N PRO A 219 2.35 -16.92 -19.18
CA PRO A 219 1.33 -17.71 -19.88
C PRO A 219 0.35 -18.42 -18.95
N ASP A 220 0.80 -18.89 -17.78
CA ASP A 220 -0.10 -19.50 -16.80
C ASP A 220 -1.05 -18.48 -16.18
N LEU A 221 -0.56 -17.26 -15.90
CA LEU A 221 -1.40 -16.15 -15.43
C LEU A 221 -2.41 -15.74 -16.53
N ALA A 222 -1.99 -15.68 -17.79
CA ALA A 222 -2.89 -15.39 -18.91
C ALA A 222 -4.04 -16.40 -19.00
N ARG A 223 -3.77 -17.70 -18.76
CA ARG A 223 -4.80 -18.74 -18.71
C ARG A 223 -5.77 -18.50 -17.56
N THR A 224 -5.28 -18.23 -16.36
CA THR A 224 -6.13 -17.96 -15.18
C THR A 224 -6.98 -16.69 -15.40
N LEU A 225 -6.40 -15.60 -15.91
CA LEU A 225 -7.14 -14.40 -16.28
C LEU A 225 -8.17 -14.68 -17.39
N GLY A 226 -7.88 -15.58 -18.32
CA GLY A 226 -8.83 -16.07 -19.33
C GLY A 226 -10.04 -16.78 -18.70
N LEU A 227 -9.83 -17.62 -17.68
CA LEU A 227 -10.93 -18.24 -16.93
C LEU A 227 -11.76 -17.21 -16.18
N ILE A 228 -11.12 -16.21 -15.57
CA ILE A 228 -11.80 -15.09 -14.90
C ILE A 228 -12.60 -14.26 -15.90
N ARG A 229 -12.04 -13.99 -17.09
CA ARG A 229 -12.75 -13.30 -18.17
C ARG A 229 -14.03 -14.01 -18.59
N ASP A 230 -13.93 -15.33 -18.80
CA ASP A 230 -14.99 -16.13 -19.40
C ASP A 230 -16.06 -16.60 -18.39
N GLN A 231 -15.69 -16.75 -17.10
CA GLN A 231 -16.53 -17.31 -16.05
C GLN A 231 -16.78 -16.32 -14.89
N GLY A 232 -16.26 -15.09 -14.97
CA GLY A 232 -16.37 -14.12 -13.89
C GLY A 232 -15.67 -14.62 -12.61
N ARG A 233 -16.27 -14.30 -11.47
CA ARG A 233 -15.78 -14.72 -10.14
C ARG A 233 -15.50 -16.23 -10.05
N ASP A 234 -16.34 -17.05 -10.65
CA ASP A 234 -16.22 -18.51 -10.54
C ASP A 234 -14.98 -19.04 -11.28
N GLY A 235 -14.42 -18.31 -12.25
CA GLY A 235 -13.15 -18.62 -12.90
C GLY A 235 -11.94 -18.61 -11.96
N PHE A 236 -12.07 -18.00 -10.77
CA PHE A 236 -11.04 -18.01 -9.72
C PHE A 236 -11.42 -18.93 -8.55
N TYR A 237 -12.64 -18.78 -8.00
CA TYR A 237 -13.03 -19.42 -6.75
C TYR A 237 -13.58 -20.85 -6.89
N ARG A 238 -13.71 -21.35 -8.13
CA ARG A 238 -14.20 -22.68 -8.46
C ARG A 238 -13.38 -23.30 -9.60
N GLY A 239 -13.56 -24.58 -9.81
CA GLY A 239 -12.99 -25.31 -10.94
C GLY A 239 -11.46 -25.37 -10.93
N GLU A 240 -10.82 -25.13 -12.08
CA GLU A 240 -9.39 -25.37 -12.26
C GLU A 240 -8.51 -24.51 -11.34
N THR A 241 -8.77 -23.20 -11.27
CA THR A 241 -7.95 -22.28 -10.47
C THR A 241 -8.03 -22.62 -8.98
N ALA A 242 -9.22 -22.85 -8.45
CA ALA A 242 -9.42 -23.21 -7.06
C ALA A 242 -8.72 -24.54 -6.70
N ARG A 243 -8.84 -25.54 -7.57
CA ARG A 243 -8.19 -26.84 -7.38
C ARG A 243 -6.65 -26.70 -7.38
N LEU A 244 -6.07 -25.96 -8.32
CA LEU A 244 -4.61 -25.75 -8.38
C LEU A 244 -4.08 -25.04 -7.13
N LEU A 245 -4.82 -24.03 -6.61
CA LEU A 245 -4.48 -23.36 -5.37
C LEU A 245 -4.54 -24.30 -4.17
N ALA A 246 -5.63 -25.07 -4.03
CA ALA A 246 -5.78 -26.03 -2.93
C ALA A 246 -4.71 -27.14 -2.99
N GLU A 247 -4.32 -27.62 -4.18
CA GLU A 247 -3.23 -28.57 -4.36
C GLU A 247 -1.88 -28.00 -3.94
N GLU A 248 -1.62 -26.69 -4.21
CA GLU A 248 -0.42 -26.00 -3.73
C GLU A 248 -0.42 -25.90 -2.21
N MET A 249 -1.55 -25.57 -1.60
CA MET A 249 -1.66 -25.54 -0.14
C MET A 249 -1.34 -26.89 0.48
N VAL A 250 -1.91 -27.98 -0.04
CA VAL A 250 -1.61 -29.33 0.44
C VAL A 250 -0.14 -29.66 0.30
N ARG A 251 0.50 -29.26 -0.82
CA ARG A 251 1.93 -29.50 -1.07
C ARG A 251 2.84 -28.80 -0.07
N GLY A 252 2.51 -27.55 0.28
CA GLY A 252 3.32 -26.69 1.14
C GLY A 252 2.91 -26.71 2.61
N GLY A 253 1.87 -27.45 3.00
CA GLY A 253 1.36 -27.48 4.37
C GLY A 253 0.55 -26.25 4.75
N GLY A 254 -0.03 -25.55 3.75
CA GLY A 254 -0.97 -24.44 3.97
C GLY A 254 -2.38 -24.92 4.35
N MET A 255 -3.28 -23.97 4.60
CA MET A 255 -4.59 -24.26 5.20
C MET A 255 -5.77 -24.03 4.25
N ILE A 256 -5.59 -23.32 3.13
CA ILE A 256 -6.70 -22.98 2.23
C ILE A 256 -7.17 -24.22 1.47
N THR A 257 -8.47 -24.47 1.50
CA THR A 257 -9.17 -25.54 0.77
C THR A 257 -10.07 -24.96 -0.34
N GLU A 258 -10.58 -25.82 -1.23
CA GLU A 258 -11.61 -25.40 -2.18
C GLU A 258 -12.90 -24.91 -1.50
N GLU A 259 -13.20 -25.35 -0.28
CA GLU A 259 -14.33 -24.86 0.51
C GLU A 259 -14.10 -23.41 0.96
N ASP A 260 -12.90 -23.07 1.44
CA ASP A 260 -12.54 -21.70 1.82
C ASP A 260 -12.72 -20.74 0.64
N LEU A 261 -12.24 -21.14 -0.53
CA LEU A 261 -12.37 -20.37 -1.77
C LEU A 261 -13.84 -20.20 -2.19
N ALA A 262 -14.62 -21.28 -2.17
CA ALA A 262 -16.02 -21.25 -2.55
C ALA A 262 -16.89 -20.37 -1.64
N ARG A 263 -16.52 -20.25 -0.36
CA ARG A 263 -17.21 -19.45 0.67
C ARG A 263 -16.79 -17.99 0.70
N TYR A 264 -15.66 -17.64 0.09
CA TYR A 264 -15.19 -16.26 0.14
C TYR A 264 -16.20 -15.30 -0.52
N GLU A 265 -16.54 -14.22 0.17
CA GLU A 265 -17.38 -13.13 -0.32
C GLU A 265 -16.75 -11.78 0.05
N ALA A 266 -16.65 -10.89 -0.94
CA ALA A 266 -16.36 -9.48 -0.70
C ALA A 266 -17.59 -8.79 -0.09
N GLN A 267 -17.38 -7.70 0.64
CA GLN A 267 -18.45 -7.00 1.35
C GLN A 267 -18.53 -5.53 0.98
N GLU A 268 -19.73 -5.00 0.95
CA GLU A 268 -19.99 -3.57 0.90
C GLU A 268 -20.08 -3.04 2.33
N ARG A 269 -19.35 -1.96 2.63
CA ARG A 269 -19.28 -1.36 3.97
C ARG A 269 -19.62 0.13 3.92
N THR A 270 -20.15 0.66 5.00
CA THR A 270 -20.31 2.11 5.18
C THR A 270 -18.93 2.73 5.43
N PRO A 271 -18.48 3.69 4.60
CA PRO A 271 -17.20 4.34 4.80
C PRO A 271 -17.10 5.10 6.12
N ILE A 272 -15.87 5.33 6.60
CA ILE A 272 -15.60 6.33 7.62
C ILE A 272 -15.71 7.72 6.99
N HIS A 273 -16.46 8.60 7.64
CA HIS A 273 -16.57 10.01 7.30
C HIS A 273 -15.91 10.88 8.36
N GLY A 274 -15.12 11.85 7.95
CA GLY A 274 -14.53 12.86 8.82
C GLY A 274 -14.55 14.22 8.17
N THR A 275 -14.43 15.27 8.99
CA THR A 275 -14.33 16.66 8.52
C THR A 275 -13.04 17.28 9.04
N TYR A 276 -12.39 18.10 8.21
CA TYR A 276 -11.21 18.85 8.59
C TYR A 276 -11.22 20.22 7.92
N ARG A 277 -11.32 21.31 8.70
CA ARG A 277 -11.34 22.71 8.22
C ARG A 277 -12.29 22.97 7.04
N GLY A 278 -13.48 22.37 7.09
CA GLY A 278 -14.51 22.54 6.05
C GLY A 278 -14.33 21.65 4.83
N TYR A 279 -13.39 20.71 4.87
CA TYR A 279 -13.28 19.62 3.90
C TYR A 279 -13.89 18.35 4.47
N ASP A 280 -14.47 17.52 3.60
CA ASP A 280 -15.02 16.22 3.93
C ASP A 280 -14.05 15.13 3.45
N LEU A 281 -13.73 14.18 4.31
CA LEU A 281 -12.92 13.00 4.00
C LEU A 281 -13.78 11.75 4.09
N VAL A 282 -13.75 10.94 3.04
CA VAL A 282 -14.30 9.59 3.01
C VAL A 282 -13.15 8.61 2.90
N SER A 283 -13.10 7.61 3.79
CA SER A 283 -12.02 6.62 3.82
C SER A 283 -12.52 5.24 4.25
N MET A 284 -11.63 4.25 4.18
CA MET A 284 -11.96 2.85 4.45
C MET A 284 -12.27 2.60 5.95
N PRO A 285 -13.39 1.91 6.26
CA PRO A 285 -13.70 1.46 7.61
C PRO A 285 -12.92 0.18 7.98
N PRO A 286 -12.99 -0.30 9.24
CA PRO A 286 -12.49 -1.62 9.60
C PRO A 286 -13.06 -2.74 8.68
N PRO A 287 -12.22 -3.75 8.35
CA PRO A 287 -10.97 -4.13 8.99
C PRO A 287 -9.76 -3.26 8.64
N SER A 288 -9.92 -2.19 7.87
CA SER A 288 -8.86 -1.17 7.81
C SER A 288 -8.91 -0.26 9.04
N SER A 289 -7.76 -0.03 9.63
CA SER A 289 -7.59 0.98 10.68
C SER A 289 -7.45 2.40 10.12
N GLY A 290 -7.21 2.51 8.80
CA GLY A 290 -6.74 3.74 8.19
C GLY A 290 -7.71 4.90 8.30
N GLY A 291 -8.96 4.73 7.85
CA GLY A 291 -9.95 5.81 7.89
C GLY A 291 -10.19 6.34 9.31
N THR A 292 -10.32 5.43 10.28
CA THR A 292 -10.52 5.80 11.70
C THR A 292 -9.31 6.58 12.25
N ALA A 293 -8.09 6.08 12.02
CA ALA A 293 -6.88 6.73 12.54
C ALA A 293 -6.61 8.09 11.88
N ILE A 294 -6.85 8.20 10.55
CA ILE A 294 -6.71 9.48 9.82
C ILE A 294 -7.69 10.51 10.38
N VAL A 295 -8.97 10.17 10.53
CA VAL A 295 -9.98 11.08 11.06
C VAL A 295 -9.64 11.48 12.51
N GLN A 296 -9.18 10.54 13.33
CA GLN A 296 -8.75 10.83 14.69
C GLN A 296 -7.56 11.82 14.72
N MET A 297 -6.53 11.61 13.92
CA MET A 297 -5.38 12.51 13.83
C MET A 297 -5.77 13.90 13.32
N LEU A 298 -6.57 13.97 12.26
CA LEU A 298 -7.06 15.25 11.73
C LEU A 298 -7.87 16.00 12.78
N ASN A 299 -8.75 15.34 13.53
CA ASN A 299 -9.51 15.93 14.61
C ASN A 299 -8.61 16.46 15.74
N ILE A 300 -7.52 15.75 16.09
CA ILE A 300 -6.53 16.23 17.06
C ILE A 300 -5.83 17.48 16.52
N LEU A 301 -5.36 17.44 15.27
CA LEU A 301 -4.58 18.50 14.64
C LEU A 301 -5.40 19.76 14.32
N GLU A 302 -6.71 19.62 14.13
CA GLU A 302 -7.61 20.76 13.85
C GLU A 302 -7.61 21.84 14.94
N GLY A 303 -7.29 21.47 16.19
CA GLY A 303 -7.17 22.40 17.31
C GLY A 303 -5.86 23.21 17.35
N PHE A 304 -4.92 22.94 16.43
CA PHE A 304 -3.65 23.66 16.30
C PHE A 304 -3.62 24.48 15.01
N ASP A 305 -2.91 25.59 15.00
CA ASP A 305 -2.66 26.37 13.78
C ASP A 305 -1.46 25.77 13.02
N MET A 306 -1.72 24.63 12.33
CA MET A 306 -0.69 23.87 11.61
C MET A 306 -0.03 24.69 10.49
N ALA A 307 -0.82 25.55 9.81
CA ALA A 307 -0.31 26.39 8.72
C ALA A 307 0.74 27.38 9.20
N SER A 308 0.51 28.05 10.35
CA SER A 308 1.43 29.05 10.90
C SER A 308 2.73 28.45 11.45
N MET A 309 2.76 27.17 11.79
CA MET A 309 3.97 26.48 12.23
C MET A 309 4.99 26.35 11.10
N GLY A 310 4.54 26.38 9.84
CA GLY A 310 5.35 26.17 8.65
C GLY A 310 5.58 24.69 8.36
N HIS A 311 5.41 24.33 7.09
CA HIS A 311 5.54 22.93 6.63
C HIS A 311 6.89 22.32 7.04
N ASN A 312 6.84 21.16 7.68
CA ASN A 312 8.00 20.40 8.14
C ASN A 312 8.98 21.15 9.08
N SER A 313 8.52 22.23 9.76
CA SER A 313 9.26 22.80 10.89
C SER A 313 9.29 21.83 12.07
N ALA A 314 10.21 22.01 13.02
CA ALA A 314 10.27 21.18 14.22
C ALA A 314 8.95 21.21 15.02
N ALA A 315 8.30 22.37 15.13
CA ALA A 315 7.00 22.49 15.81
C ALA A 315 5.91 21.71 15.08
N TYR A 316 5.85 21.82 13.73
CA TYR A 316 4.91 21.07 12.91
C TYR A 316 5.11 19.55 13.05
N ILE A 317 6.35 19.08 12.89
CA ILE A 317 6.71 17.66 13.01
C ILE A 317 6.39 17.11 14.40
N HIS A 318 6.64 17.90 15.46
CA HIS A 318 6.31 17.51 16.82
C HIS A 318 4.81 17.25 16.99
N HIS A 319 3.95 18.18 16.56
CA HIS A 319 2.49 18.01 16.69
C HIS A 319 1.96 16.86 15.85
N LEU A 320 2.49 16.67 14.61
CA LEU A 320 2.20 15.48 13.80
C LEU A 320 2.55 14.19 14.55
N THR A 321 3.76 14.13 15.10
CA THR A 321 4.27 12.96 15.82
C THR A 321 3.42 12.60 17.01
N GLU A 322 3.00 13.59 17.79
CA GLU A 322 2.15 13.36 18.96
C GLU A 322 0.73 12.91 18.58
N ALA A 323 0.14 13.48 17.53
CA ALA A 323 -1.14 13.00 17.00
C ALA A 323 -1.04 11.55 16.50
N MET A 324 0.01 11.22 15.74
CA MET A 324 0.31 9.87 15.28
C MET A 324 0.49 8.90 16.46
N ARG A 325 1.28 9.26 17.47
CA ARG A 325 1.50 8.47 18.69
C ARG A 325 0.20 8.05 19.33
N LEU A 326 -0.72 9.01 19.54
CA LEU A 326 -1.99 8.78 20.20
C LEU A 326 -2.94 7.91 19.36
N ALA A 327 -3.04 8.18 18.06
CA ALA A 327 -3.90 7.42 17.17
C ALA A 327 -3.42 5.97 16.97
N TYR A 328 -2.12 5.74 16.85
CA TYR A 328 -1.57 4.38 16.72
C TYR A 328 -1.64 3.57 18.02
N ARG A 329 -1.59 4.21 19.17
CA ARG A 329 -1.90 3.55 20.44
C ARG A 329 -3.34 3.05 20.46
N ASP A 330 -4.28 3.90 20.07
CA ASP A 330 -5.70 3.54 20.04
C ASP A 330 -5.99 2.50 18.94
N ARG A 331 -5.30 2.58 17.79
CA ARG A 331 -5.30 1.53 16.74
C ARG A 331 -4.98 0.18 17.34
N ALA A 332 -3.89 0.09 18.09
CA ALA A 332 -3.43 -1.13 18.71
C ALA A 332 -4.42 -1.71 19.72
N GLN A 333 -5.12 -0.85 20.41
CA GLN A 333 -6.04 -1.22 21.48
C GLN A 333 -7.41 -1.67 20.98
N PHE A 334 -7.94 -0.99 19.95
CA PHE A 334 -9.35 -1.06 19.65
C PHE A 334 -9.65 -1.58 18.25
N LEU A 335 -8.74 -1.40 17.26
CA LEU A 335 -9.09 -1.65 15.88
C LEU A 335 -8.85 -3.12 15.48
N ALA A 336 -9.86 -3.70 14.85
CA ALA A 336 -9.88 -5.06 14.32
C ALA A 336 -11.07 -5.21 13.35
N ASP A 337 -11.33 -6.44 12.88
CA ASP A 337 -12.49 -6.76 12.06
C ASP A 337 -13.80 -6.61 12.86
N THR A 338 -14.63 -5.64 12.45
CA THR A 338 -15.91 -5.35 13.10
C THR A 338 -16.97 -6.43 12.94
N ASP A 339 -16.76 -7.41 12.08
CA ASP A 339 -17.63 -8.59 12.00
C ASP A 339 -17.40 -9.55 13.19
N PHE A 340 -16.26 -9.38 13.91
CA PHE A 340 -15.84 -10.24 15.02
C PHE A 340 -15.67 -9.49 16.35
N VAL A 341 -15.41 -8.18 16.30
CA VAL A 341 -15.06 -7.37 17.47
C VAL A 341 -15.87 -6.08 17.49
N ASP A 342 -16.38 -5.70 18.65
CA ASP A 342 -17.02 -4.39 18.84
C ASP A 342 -15.96 -3.30 18.96
N VAL A 343 -15.90 -2.44 17.93
CA VAL A 343 -14.95 -1.34 17.82
C VAL A 343 -15.67 -0.02 18.10
N PRO A 344 -15.22 0.82 19.05
CA PRO A 344 -15.92 2.07 19.42
C PRO A 344 -15.67 3.20 18.40
N LEU A 345 -16.08 3.00 17.14
CA LEU A 345 -15.82 3.91 16.01
C LEU A 345 -16.31 5.33 16.28
N ASP A 346 -17.54 5.49 16.79
CA ASP A 346 -18.14 6.79 17.09
C ASP A 346 -17.29 7.61 18.07
N ARG A 347 -16.69 6.93 19.07
CA ARG A 347 -15.79 7.59 20.02
C ARG A 347 -14.47 7.96 19.34
N LEU A 348 -13.83 7.01 18.64
CA LEU A 348 -12.50 7.20 18.07
C LEU A 348 -12.47 8.31 17.01
N THR A 349 -13.58 8.52 16.31
CA THR A 349 -13.72 9.55 15.26
C THR A 349 -14.36 10.86 15.76
N SER A 350 -14.73 10.94 17.07
CA SER A 350 -15.39 12.13 17.61
C SER A 350 -14.41 13.28 17.87
N LYS A 351 -14.90 14.51 17.71
CA LYS A 351 -14.15 15.73 18.07
C LYS A 351 -13.90 15.82 19.58
N ASP A 352 -14.88 15.41 20.40
CA ASP A 352 -14.77 15.43 21.87
C ASP A 352 -13.61 14.55 22.36
N TYR A 353 -13.48 13.35 21.83
CA TYR A 353 -12.36 12.48 22.17
C TYR A 353 -11.01 13.03 21.67
N ALA A 354 -11.01 13.65 20.50
CA ALA A 354 -9.82 14.33 20.00
C ALA A 354 -9.40 15.49 20.89
N ASP A 355 -10.34 16.23 21.50
CA ASP A 355 -10.05 17.29 22.47
C ASP A 355 -9.40 16.73 23.76
N GLU A 356 -9.88 15.59 24.24
CA GLU A 356 -9.24 14.89 25.37
C GLU A 356 -7.80 14.50 25.03
N LEU A 357 -7.57 13.95 23.83
CA LEU A 357 -6.24 13.53 23.36
C LEU A 357 -5.33 14.73 23.16
N ARG A 358 -5.82 15.81 22.59
CA ARG A 358 -5.10 17.08 22.41
C ARG A 358 -4.57 17.64 23.72
N GLY A 359 -5.36 17.54 24.80
CA GLY A 359 -4.96 17.94 26.14
C GLY A 359 -3.75 17.18 26.71
N ARG A 360 -3.31 16.10 26.06
CA ARG A 360 -2.12 15.31 26.42
C ARG A 360 -0.86 15.70 25.65
N ILE A 361 -1.00 16.58 24.64
CA ILE A 361 0.12 17.05 23.81
C ILE A 361 0.72 18.29 24.47
N HIS A 362 2.00 18.22 24.82
CA HIS A 362 2.76 19.35 25.33
C HIS A 362 3.51 20.01 24.18
N ALA A 363 3.53 21.34 24.13
CA ALA A 363 4.06 22.08 22.98
C ALA A 363 5.58 21.94 22.77
N ASP A 364 6.32 21.53 23.79
CA ASP A 364 7.79 21.52 23.84
C ASP A 364 8.39 20.22 24.41
N GLN A 365 7.57 19.19 24.63
CA GLN A 365 8.02 17.93 25.18
C GLN A 365 7.34 16.75 24.48
N ALA A 366 8.14 15.85 23.96
CA ALA A 366 7.69 14.59 23.36
C ALA A 366 6.99 13.70 24.39
N GLY A 367 5.89 13.09 23.98
CA GLY A 367 5.26 12.03 24.74
C GLY A 367 6.12 10.76 24.75
N HIS A 368 5.80 9.81 25.61
CA HIS A 368 6.50 8.55 25.73
C HIS A 368 5.60 7.37 25.35
N SER A 369 6.16 6.41 24.61
CA SER A 369 5.49 5.18 24.22
C SER A 369 6.10 4.01 24.97
N GLU A 370 5.27 3.23 25.66
CA GLU A 370 5.70 2.04 26.40
C GLU A 370 4.89 0.81 26.02
N PRO A 371 5.53 -0.38 25.87
CA PRO A 371 4.84 -1.64 25.60
C PRO A 371 3.79 -2.01 26.65
N SER A 372 4.04 -1.62 27.90
CA SER A 372 3.10 -1.84 29.02
C SER A 372 1.76 -1.13 28.85
N GLN A 373 1.68 -0.16 27.93
CA GLN A 373 0.44 0.57 27.63
C GLN A 373 -0.41 -0.15 26.59
N LEU A 374 0.17 -0.95 25.72
CA LEU A 374 -0.41 -1.88 24.73
C LEU A 374 0.59 -2.26 23.62
N VAL A 375 0.22 -3.03 22.64
CA VAL A 375 1.11 -3.92 21.92
C VAL A 375 0.74 -4.06 20.45
N MET A 376 1.72 -3.90 19.55
CA MET A 376 1.50 -3.88 18.09
C MET A 376 2.39 -4.86 17.30
N ALA A 377 1.87 -5.41 16.15
CA ALA A 377 2.61 -6.23 15.18
C ALA A 377 3.33 -5.37 14.12
N GLU A 378 4.39 -5.89 13.50
CA GLU A 378 5.02 -5.25 12.34
C GLU A 378 4.23 -5.57 11.06
N GLU A 379 3.86 -4.55 10.28
CA GLU A 379 3.35 -4.66 8.92
C GLU A 379 4.46 -4.34 7.92
N SER A 380 4.38 -4.94 6.73
CA SER A 380 5.31 -4.71 5.61
C SER A 380 5.07 -3.37 4.92
N ASP A 381 6.13 -2.82 4.31
CA ASP A 381 6.09 -1.56 3.54
C ASP A 381 5.62 -1.76 2.08
N GLU A 382 5.20 -2.96 1.65
CA GLU A 382 4.82 -3.27 0.28
C GLU A 382 3.30 -3.36 0.11
N THR A 383 2.77 -2.58 -0.83
CA THR A 383 1.35 -2.50 -1.21
C THR A 383 1.31 -1.76 -2.55
N THR A 384 0.19 -1.73 -3.25
CA THR A 384 -0.01 -0.80 -4.38
C THR A 384 -1.27 0.02 -4.20
N HIS A 385 -1.27 1.21 -4.77
CA HIS A 385 -2.39 2.13 -4.78
C HIS A 385 -2.60 2.74 -6.15
N TYR A 386 -3.87 2.96 -6.53
CA TYR A 386 -4.25 3.72 -7.71
C TYR A 386 -5.56 4.48 -7.52
N SER A 387 -5.68 5.58 -8.25
CA SER A 387 -6.81 6.49 -8.23
C SER A 387 -7.41 6.63 -9.62
N VAL A 388 -8.73 6.70 -9.70
CA VAL A 388 -9.47 6.87 -10.96
C VAL A 388 -10.57 7.91 -10.77
N VAL A 389 -10.75 8.78 -11.77
CA VAL A 389 -11.89 9.68 -11.87
C VAL A 389 -12.42 9.63 -13.30
N ASP A 390 -13.73 9.48 -13.49
CA ASP A 390 -14.33 9.57 -14.81
C ASP A 390 -14.82 11.00 -15.11
N ARG A 391 -15.24 11.22 -16.37
CA ARG A 391 -15.77 12.51 -16.84
C ARG A 391 -16.99 13.00 -16.05
N GLY A 392 -17.77 12.08 -15.46
CA GLY A 392 -18.95 12.39 -14.67
C GLY A 392 -18.62 12.83 -13.24
N GLY A 393 -17.35 12.72 -12.81
CA GLY A 393 -16.90 13.03 -11.46
C GLY A 393 -17.07 11.87 -10.46
N MET A 394 -17.40 10.65 -10.93
CA MET A 394 -17.27 9.46 -10.08
C MET A 394 -15.79 9.23 -9.78
N ALA A 395 -15.47 9.07 -8.50
CA ALA A 395 -14.11 8.91 -8.02
C ALA A 395 -13.93 7.55 -7.34
N VAL A 396 -12.85 6.84 -7.68
CA VAL A 396 -12.51 5.53 -7.12
C VAL A 396 -11.07 5.54 -6.64
N SER A 397 -10.88 5.20 -5.37
CA SER A 397 -9.59 5.04 -4.71
C SER A 397 -9.42 3.58 -4.32
N VAL A 398 -8.34 2.93 -4.77
CA VAL A 398 -8.09 1.50 -4.51
C VAL A 398 -6.71 1.30 -3.92
N THR A 399 -6.66 0.56 -2.82
CA THR A 399 -5.40 0.07 -2.24
C THR A 399 -5.52 -1.44 -2.03
N TYR A 400 -4.61 -2.21 -2.62
CA TYR A 400 -4.64 -3.67 -2.54
C TYR A 400 -3.21 -4.24 -2.52
N THR A 401 -3.04 -5.48 -2.06
CA THR A 401 -1.72 -5.97 -1.66
C THR A 401 -1.61 -7.49 -1.73
N LEU A 402 -0.38 -7.96 -1.58
CA LEU A 402 0.01 -9.34 -1.24
C LEU A 402 0.64 -9.41 0.17
N GLU A 403 0.65 -8.33 0.94
CA GLU A 403 1.34 -7.99 2.19
C GLU A 403 2.80 -7.59 1.91
N GLN A 404 3.74 -8.51 1.77
CA GLN A 404 5.14 -8.21 1.42
C GLN A 404 5.35 -8.17 -0.09
N GLY A 405 6.46 -7.54 -0.52
CA GLY A 405 6.84 -7.55 -1.93
C GLY A 405 6.85 -8.96 -2.51
N TYR A 406 6.02 -9.22 -3.53
CA TYR A 406 5.74 -10.53 -4.12
C TYR A 406 5.06 -11.53 -3.14
N GLY A 407 4.38 -11.03 -2.11
CA GLY A 407 3.63 -11.85 -1.15
C GLY A 407 4.49 -12.90 -0.46
N SER A 408 3.99 -14.12 -0.39
CA SER A 408 4.70 -15.30 0.12
C SER A 408 5.86 -15.78 -0.78
N LYS A 409 6.03 -15.20 -1.97
CA LYS A 409 6.93 -15.63 -3.07
C LYS A 409 6.51 -16.97 -3.70
N ILE A 410 5.35 -17.49 -3.34
CA ILE A 410 4.78 -18.73 -3.85
C ILE A 410 3.91 -18.43 -5.06
N THR A 411 4.27 -18.93 -6.22
CA THR A 411 3.41 -18.93 -7.41
C THR A 411 2.63 -20.24 -7.45
N VAL A 412 1.33 -20.19 -7.67
CA VAL A 412 0.49 -21.38 -7.85
C VAL A 412 0.87 -22.06 -9.18
N PRO A 413 1.44 -23.29 -9.14
CA PRO A 413 1.87 -23.98 -10.36
C PRO A 413 0.70 -24.19 -11.32
N GLY A 414 0.92 -23.86 -12.59
CA GLY A 414 -0.10 -23.99 -13.62
C GLY A 414 -1.18 -22.90 -13.60
N ALA A 415 -1.30 -22.09 -12.55
CA ALA A 415 -2.19 -20.94 -12.48
C ALA A 415 -1.46 -19.58 -12.60
N GLY A 416 -0.17 -19.51 -12.25
CA GLY A 416 0.73 -18.42 -12.58
C GLY A 416 0.53 -17.13 -11.78
N PHE A 417 -0.27 -17.10 -10.71
CA PHE A 417 -0.37 -15.95 -9.83
C PHE A 417 0.35 -16.20 -8.50
N LEU A 418 0.87 -15.11 -7.92
CA LEU A 418 1.50 -15.12 -6.61
C LEU A 418 0.44 -15.16 -5.50
N LEU A 419 0.74 -15.89 -4.43
CA LEU A 419 -0.04 -15.94 -3.21
C LEU A 419 0.42 -14.86 -2.24
N ASN A 420 -0.55 -14.26 -1.54
CA ASN A 420 -0.30 -13.33 -0.46
C ASN A 420 0.38 -14.02 0.74
N ASN A 421 0.87 -13.23 1.68
CA ASN A 421 1.26 -13.67 3.02
C ASN A 421 0.54 -12.84 4.10
N GLU A 422 -0.70 -12.51 3.82
CA GLU A 422 -1.51 -11.54 4.54
C GLU A 422 -1.91 -11.99 5.95
N MET A 423 -1.84 -13.30 6.25
CA MET A 423 -2.01 -13.80 7.62
C MET A 423 -0.97 -13.19 8.57
N GLY A 424 0.14 -12.65 8.03
CA GLY A 424 1.15 -11.89 8.74
C GLY A 424 0.64 -10.61 9.44
N ASP A 425 -0.50 -10.08 9.01
CA ASP A 425 -1.16 -8.94 9.64
C ASP A 425 -2.02 -9.31 10.86
N PHE A 426 -2.23 -10.59 11.15
CA PHE A 426 -2.75 -11.02 12.45
C PHE A 426 -1.70 -10.88 13.55
N ASN A 427 -2.13 -10.89 14.79
CA ASN A 427 -1.23 -10.94 15.94
C ASN A 427 -0.54 -12.32 16.02
N GLY A 428 0.78 -12.34 16.15
CA GLY A 428 1.57 -13.55 16.00
C GLY A 428 1.37 -14.61 17.08
N LYS A 429 1.02 -14.21 18.32
CA LYS A 429 0.77 -15.13 19.45
C LYS A 429 -0.03 -14.42 20.53
N PRO A 430 -1.02 -15.07 21.19
CA PRO A 430 -1.74 -14.50 22.32
C PRO A 430 -0.80 -13.97 23.42
N GLY A 431 -1.01 -12.74 23.87
CA GLY A 431 -0.24 -12.09 24.93
C GLY A 431 1.22 -11.73 24.59
N LEU A 432 1.68 -12.04 23.38
CA LEU A 432 3.02 -11.66 22.94
C LEU A 432 3.09 -10.16 22.67
N THR A 433 3.94 -9.49 23.45
CA THR A 433 4.10 -8.05 23.45
C THR A 433 5.55 -7.66 23.62
N ASN A 434 6.12 -6.81 22.76
CA ASN A 434 7.47 -6.33 22.97
C ASN A 434 7.73 -4.93 22.38
N GLU A 435 8.89 -4.35 22.74
CA GLU A 435 9.35 -3.02 22.29
C GLU A 435 9.60 -2.93 20.77
N ARG A 436 9.71 -4.07 20.08
CA ARG A 436 9.91 -4.15 18.62
C ARG A 436 8.62 -4.02 17.83
N GLY A 437 7.46 -4.01 18.51
CA GLY A 437 6.17 -3.80 17.87
C GLY A 437 5.35 -5.06 17.57
N LEU A 438 5.72 -6.24 18.10
CA LEU A 438 4.83 -7.41 18.06
C LEU A 438 3.62 -7.22 18.97
N ILE A 439 2.43 -7.70 18.56
CA ILE A 439 1.15 -7.58 19.27
C ILE A 439 0.55 -8.94 19.60
N GLY A 440 -0.07 -9.02 20.77
CA GLY A 440 -0.81 -10.18 21.21
C GLY A 440 -2.18 -9.83 21.82
N THR A 441 -2.80 -8.72 21.40
CA THR A 441 -4.18 -8.38 21.80
C THR A 441 -5.16 -9.39 21.18
N GLU A 442 -6.23 -9.75 21.88
CA GLU A 442 -7.20 -10.73 21.40
C GLU A 442 -7.96 -10.26 20.16
N ALA A 443 -8.13 -8.97 19.97
CA ALA A 443 -8.97 -8.40 18.92
C ALA A 443 -8.53 -8.80 17.50
N ASN A 444 -7.21 -8.90 17.26
CA ASN A 444 -6.64 -9.25 15.96
C ASN A 444 -5.87 -10.59 15.99
N LEU A 445 -6.29 -11.55 16.80
CA LEU A 445 -5.83 -12.95 16.72
C LEU A 445 -6.57 -13.67 15.59
N ALA A 446 -5.88 -14.58 14.91
CA ALA A 446 -6.47 -15.33 13.80
C ALA A 446 -7.64 -16.22 14.27
N ARG A 447 -8.78 -16.10 13.59
CA ARG A 447 -9.98 -16.94 13.76
C ARG A 447 -10.54 -17.29 12.39
N PRO A 448 -11.25 -18.42 12.24
CA PRO A 448 -11.87 -18.80 10.97
C PRO A 448 -12.69 -17.67 10.36
N GLU A 449 -12.48 -17.39 9.08
CA GLU A 449 -13.18 -16.37 8.27
C GLU A 449 -12.99 -14.91 8.71
N GLN A 450 -12.21 -14.62 9.76
CA GLN A 450 -11.87 -13.25 10.17
C GLN A 450 -10.92 -12.61 9.17
N ARG A 451 -11.11 -11.31 8.91
CA ARG A 451 -10.16 -10.48 8.17
C ARG A 451 -9.13 -9.90 9.13
N MET A 452 -7.87 -9.94 8.73
CA MET A 452 -6.80 -9.31 9.50
C MET A 452 -6.85 -7.79 9.42
N LEU A 453 -6.45 -7.13 10.49
CA LEU A 453 -6.35 -5.67 10.56
C LEU A 453 -5.43 -5.14 9.44
N SER A 454 -5.81 -4.03 8.81
CA SER A 454 -5.05 -3.40 7.73
C SER A 454 -4.77 -1.93 8.01
N SER A 455 -3.74 -1.40 7.34
CA SER A 455 -3.44 0.05 7.28
C SER A 455 -3.81 0.69 5.95
N MET A 456 -4.29 -0.06 4.97
CA MET A 456 -4.66 0.44 3.65
C MET A 456 -5.81 1.46 3.74
N SER A 457 -5.59 2.68 3.22
CA SER A 457 -6.44 3.84 3.44
C SER A 457 -6.80 4.54 2.13
N PRO A 458 -7.48 3.83 1.19
CA PRO A 458 -8.02 4.52 0.02
C PRO A 458 -8.99 5.59 0.48
N SER A 459 -8.84 6.82 -0.03
CA SER A 459 -9.58 7.97 0.47
C SER A 459 -9.98 8.95 -0.63
N VAL A 460 -11.07 9.68 -0.39
CA VAL A 460 -11.55 10.76 -1.26
C VAL A 460 -11.77 12.01 -0.42
N LEU A 461 -11.21 13.12 -0.86
CA LEU A 461 -11.35 14.43 -0.25
C LEU A 461 -12.31 15.28 -1.08
N SER A 462 -13.26 15.94 -0.43
CA SER A 462 -14.22 16.86 -1.08
C SER A 462 -14.42 18.12 -0.23
N ARG A 463 -14.98 19.16 -0.84
CA ARG A 463 -15.36 20.39 -0.18
C ARG A 463 -16.65 20.94 -0.77
N ASP A 464 -17.60 21.32 0.06
CA ASP A 464 -18.89 21.87 -0.37
C ASP A 464 -19.62 20.96 -1.38
N GLY A 465 -19.41 19.62 -1.27
CA GLY A 465 -19.95 18.63 -2.18
C GLY A 465 -19.12 18.37 -3.45
N GLU A 466 -18.12 19.20 -3.75
CA GLU A 466 -17.26 19.05 -4.93
C GLU A 466 -16.04 18.20 -4.63
N LEU A 467 -15.60 17.39 -5.60
CA LEU A 467 -14.37 16.59 -5.50
C LEU A 467 -13.15 17.52 -5.45
N VAL A 468 -12.24 17.25 -4.52
CA VAL A 468 -10.94 17.93 -4.40
C VAL A 468 -9.80 16.99 -4.79
N ALA A 469 -9.79 15.78 -4.24
CA ALA A 469 -8.74 14.81 -4.54
C ALA A 469 -9.17 13.36 -4.28
N VAL A 470 -8.58 12.44 -5.04
CA VAL A 470 -8.57 11.00 -4.80
C VAL A 470 -7.17 10.61 -4.39
N ILE A 471 -7.02 10.10 -3.18
CA ILE A 471 -5.71 9.94 -2.53
C ILE A 471 -5.54 8.57 -1.88
N GLY A 472 -4.31 8.12 -1.83
CA GLY A 472 -3.87 6.92 -1.14
C GLY A 472 -2.42 6.59 -1.48
N THR A 473 -1.89 5.55 -0.87
CA THR A 473 -0.49 5.14 -1.02
C THR A 473 -0.29 3.70 -0.60
N PRO A 474 0.69 2.96 -1.12
CA PRO A 474 1.27 1.81 -0.46
C PRO A 474 2.19 2.21 0.71
N GLY A 475 2.63 1.24 1.52
CA GLY A 475 3.67 1.46 2.51
C GLY A 475 3.38 0.93 3.92
N GLY A 476 2.59 -0.13 4.08
CA GLY A 476 2.25 -0.70 5.38
C GLY A 476 1.69 0.35 6.34
N ARG A 477 2.21 0.45 7.55
CA ARG A 477 1.75 1.45 8.53
C ARG A 477 2.02 2.90 8.14
N THR A 478 2.97 3.17 7.23
CA THR A 478 3.21 4.54 6.74
C THR A 478 2.04 5.07 5.89
N ILE A 479 1.16 4.19 5.38
CA ILE A 479 -0.01 4.55 4.57
C ILE A 479 -0.87 5.59 5.27
N ILE A 480 -1.27 5.30 6.52
CA ILE A 480 -2.17 6.14 7.32
C ILE A 480 -1.59 7.56 7.45
N ASN A 481 -0.31 7.64 7.81
CA ASN A 481 0.36 8.92 8.03
C ASN A 481 0.61 9.68 6.72
N THR A 482 0.88 8.96 5.62
CA THR A 482 1.06 9.60 4.31
C THR A 482 -0.27 10.18 3.81
N VAL A 483 -1.38 9.44 3.90
CA VAL A 483 -2.70 9.95 3.49
C VAL A 483 -3.10 11.15 4.35
N MET A 484 -2.89 11.10 5.66
CA MET A 484 -3.14 12.24 6.53
C MET A 484 -2.31 13.47 6.11
N GLN A 485 -1.01 13.29 5.81
CA GLN A 485 -0.13 14.39 5.36
C GLN A 485 -0.54 14.93 3.99
N LEU A 486 -1.03 14.11 3.06
CA LEU A 486 -1.61 14.62 1.80
C LEU A 486 -2.79 15.57 2.08
N VAL A 487 -3.67 15.23 3.02
CA VAL A 487 -4.77 16.12 3.42
C VAL A 487 -4.23 17.42 4.01
N LEU A 488 -3.26 17.37 4.93
CA LEU A 488 -2.67 18.57 5.54
C LEU A 488 -1.96 19.45 4.52
N ASN A 489 -1.22 18.84 3.59
CA ASN A 489 -0.51 19.57 2.54
C ASN A 489 -1.48 20.36 1.64
N ILE A 490 -2.59 19.74 1.25
CA ILE A 490 -3.64 20.38 0.46
C ILE A 490 -4.37 21.46 1.28
N VAL A 491 -4.83 21.11 2.49
CA VAL A 491 -5.75 21.95 3.27
C VAL A 491 -5.05 23.07 4.04
N ASP A 492 -3.97 22.75 4.77
CA ASP A 492 -3.26 23.71 5.61
C ASP A 492 -2.20 24.51 4.87
N HIS A 493 -1.56 23.88 3.86
CA HIS A 493 -0.45 24.51 3.13
C HIS A 493 -0.81 24.95 1.72
N GLY A 494 -2.03 24.67 1.24
CA GLY A 494 -2.50 25.10 -0.07
C GLY A 494 -1.70 24.51 -1.25
N MET A 495 -1.07 23.35 -1.04
CA MET A 495 -0.28 22.70 -2.07
C MET A 495 -1.17 22.14 -3.18
N THR A 496 -0.70 22.19 -4.42
CA THR A 496 -1.28 21.40 -5.51
C THR A 496 -1.13 19.90 -5.20
N ILE A 497 -1.89 19.06 -5.90
CA ILE A 497 -1.79 17.60 -5.69
C ILE A 497 -0.37 17.08 -5.98
N GLU A 498 0.30 17.63 -6.99
CA GLU A 498 1.66 17.28 -7.38
C GLU A 498 2.66 17.64 -6.27
N GLU A 499 2.56 18.86 -5.72
CA GLU A 499 3.39 19.33 -4.62
C GLU A 499 3.13 18.48 -3.36
N ALA A 500 1.86 18.20 -3.05
CA ALA A 500 1.46 17.40 -1.89
C ALA A 500 2.02 15.97 -1.95
N VAL A 501 1.97 15.34 -3.14
CA VAL A 501 2.53 13.99 -3.38
C VAL A 501 4.04 13.97 -3.31
N ALA A 502 4.71 15.00 -3.86
CA ALA A 502 6.18 15.09 -3.88
C ALA A 502 6.78 15.46 -2.51
N ALA A 503 6.02 16.10 -1.62
CA ALA A 503 6.49 16.58 -0.32
C ALA A 503 7.13 15.45 0.53
N PRO A 504 8.24 15.75 1.26
CA PRO A 504 8.85 14.80 2.17
C PRO A 504 7.91 14.38 3.31
N ARG A 505 7.98 13.12 3.69
CA ARG A 505 7.04 12.49 4.62
C ARG A 505 7.66 12.20 5.99
N ILE A 506 6.79 12.17 6.98
CA ILE A 506 7.11 11.94 8.39
C ILE A 506 6.27 10.78 8.87
N HIS A 507 6.85 9.92 9.72
CA HIS A 507 6.13 8.78 10.26
C HIS A 507 6.49 8.52 11.72
N HIS A 508 5.47 8.24 12.51
CA HIS A 508 5.54 7.67 13.85
C HIS A 508 4.38 6.68 14.01
N GLN A 509 4.60 5.57 14.68
CA GLN A 509 3.60 4.51 14.80
C GLN A 509 3.42 4.00 16.24
N TRP A 510 3.65 4.87 17.25
CA TRP A 510 3.66 4.58 18.66
C TRP A 510 4.86 3.71 19.08
N LEU A 511 4.98 2.49 18.58
CA LEU A 511 6.15 1.61 18.75
C LEU A 511 6.67 1.12 17.39
N PRO A 512 7.99 1.08 17.18
CA PRO A 512 9.03 1.64 18.05
C PRO A 512 8.87 3.16 18.24
N ASN A 513 9.31 3.68 19.41
CA ASN A 513 9.16 5.09 19.78
C ASN A 513 10.20 5.99 19.07
N ASN A 514 10.14 6.07 17.76
CA ASN A 514 11.02 6.94 16.96
C ASN A 514 10.24 7.66 15.87
N VAL A 515 10.74 8.83 15.46
CA VAL A 515 10.22 9.63 14.36
C VAL A 515 11.04 9.35 13.11
N ARG A 516 10.44 8.79 12.08
CA ARG A 516 11.09 8.58 10.79
C ARG A 516 10.78 9.75 9.87
N ILE A 517 11.80 10.41 9.33
CA ILE A 517 11.67 11.57 8.43
C ILE A 517 12.41 11.23 7.13
N GLU A 518 11.79 11.52 5.99
CA GLU A 518 12.45 11.39 4.69
C GLU A 518 13.62 12.38 4.57
N GLN A 519 14.65 11.98 3.85
CA GLN A 519 15.80 12.82 3.59
C GLN A 519 15.37 14.14 2.91
N GLY A 520 15.85 15.25 3.43
CA GLY A 520 15.45 16.60 2.99
C GLY A 520 14.13 17.10 3.59
N GLY A 521 13.42 16.27 4.38
CA GLY A 521 12.15 16.64 5.04
C GLY A 521 12.31 17.53 6.27
N VAL A 522 13.52 17.67 6.80
CA VAL A 522 13.82 18.52 7.96
C VAL A 522 15.26 19.02 7.87
N SER A 523 15.53 20.22 8.38
CA SER A 523 16.90 20.75 8.50
C SER A 523 17.63 20.16 9.70
N ASP A 524 18.98 20.21 9.72
CA ASP A 524 19.78 19.77 10.87
C ASP A 524 19.39 20.51 12.17
N ALA A 525 19.06 21.81 12.07
CA ALA A 525 18.56 22.58 13.19
C ALA A 525 17.18 22.09 13.66
N GLY A 526 16.33 21.65 12.73
CA GLY A 526 15.04 21.04 13.04
C GLY A 526 15.19 19.69 13.75
N VAL A 527 16.13 18.84 13.31
CA VAL A 527 16.47 17.58 13.99
C VAL A 527 16.91 17.87 15.42
N ALA A 528 17.89 18.78 15.61
CA ALA A 528 18.36 19.14 16.94
C ALA A 528 17.25 19.68 17.86
N ALA A 529 16.30 20.44 17.29
CA ALA A 529 15.15 20.95 18.05
C ALA A 529 14.19 19.82 18.47
N LEU A 530 13.91 18.85 17.58
CA LEU A 530 13.08 17.67 17.90
C LEU A 530 13.75 16.78 18.98
N GLU A 531 15.06 16.56 18.87
CA GLU A 531 15.81 15.80 19.88
C GLU A 531 15.83 16.52 21.24
N ALA A 532 15.90 17.86 21.24
CA ALA A 532 15.79 18.67 22.46
C ALA A 532 14.40 18.57 23.13
N MET A 533 13.34 18.33 22.37
CA MET A 533 12.01 18.01 22.87
C MET A 533 11.89 16.57 23.40
N GLY A 534 12.87 15.71 23.13
CA GLY A 534 12.89 14.30 23.57
C GLY A 534 12.47 13.29 22.49
N HIS A 535 12.35 13.68 21.22
CA HIS A 535 12.12 12.73 20.13
C HIS A 535 13.41 11.97 19.77
N GLU A 536 13.29 10.67 19.48
CA GLU A 536 14.31 9.92 18.77
C GLU A 536 14.07 10.08 17.26
N VAL A 537 14.96 10.80 16.58
CA VAL A 537 14.80 11.14 15.15
C VAL A 537 15.64 10.21 14.27
N GLN A 538 15.02 9.64 13.24
CA GLN A 538 15.67 8.82 12.23
C GLN A 538 15.40 9.39 10.84
N VAL A 539 16.41 10.02 10.22
CA VAL A 539 16.33 10.43 8.82
C VAL A 539 16.64 9.21 7.95
N ARG A 540 15.69 8.84 7.09
CA ARG A 540 15.75 7.61 6.28
C ARG A 540 15.36 7.89 4.82
N GLY A 541 15.34 6.84 3.99
CA GLY A 541 14.85 6.88 2.61
C GLY A 541 13.34 7.14 2.49
N SER A 542 12.83 7.02 1.29
CA SER A 542 11.43 7.33 0.94
C SER A 542 10.42 6.44 1.68
N GLN A 543 9.22 7.01 1.92
CA GLN A 543 8.09 6.36 2.59
C GLN A 543 6.84 6.47 1.71
N GLY A 544 6.21 5.32 1.40
CA GLY A 544 5.04 5.27 0.53
C GLY A 544 5.32 5.64 -0.94
N ARG A 545 4.30 5.52 -1.78
CA ARG A 545 4.33 5.85 -3.23
C ARG A 545 2.93 6.26 -3.66
N ALA A 546 2.51 7.48 -3.29
CA ALA A 546 1.16 7.95 -3.55
C ALA A 546 0.89 8.13 -5.05
N SER A 547 -0.22 7.57 -5.53
CA SER A 547 -0.69 7.74 -6.90
C SER A 547 -2.05 8.41 -6.84
N SER A 548 -2.06 9.74 -6.92
CA SER A 548 -3.22 10.56 -6.59
C SER A 548 -3.76 11.33 -7.80
N ILE A 549 -5.00 11.78 -7.69
CA ILE A 549 -5.62 12.70 -8.65
C ILE A 549 -6.16 13.87 -7.86
N GLY A 550 -5.86 15.10 -8.27
CA GLY A 550 -6.45 16.33 -7.77
C GLY A 550 -7.40 16.95 -8.77
N VAL A 551 -8.20 17.92 -8.33
CA VAL A 551 -8.97 18.80 -9.19
C VAL A 551 -8.37 20.19 -9.12
N ASP A 552 -8.01 20.75 -10.27
CA ASP A 552 -7.53 22.13 -10.36
C ASP A 552 -8.70 23.08 -10.03
N PRO A 553 -8.60 23.92 -8.99
CA PRO A 553 -9.73 24.74 -8.57
C PRO A 553 -10.07 25.89 -9.52
N GLU A 554 -9.15 26.25 -10.44
CA GLU A 554 -9.34 27.34 -11.40
C GLU A 554 -9.97 26.83 -12.71
N THR A 555 -9.54 25.66 -13.17
CA THR A 555 -9.97 25.10 -14.47
C THR A 555 -11.00 23.99 -14.35
N GLY A 556 -11.08 23.31 -13.21
CA GLY A 556 -11.88 22.12 -12.99
C GLY A 556 -11.30 20.86 -13.66
N GLU A 557 -10.06 20.93 -14.17
CA GLU A 557 -9.37 19.78 -14.75
C GLU A 557 -8.94 18.78 -13.68
N PHE A 558 -9.02 17.50 -14.00
CA PHE A 558 -8.36 16.45 -13.23
C PHE A 558 -6.85 16.49 -13.48
N VAL A 559 -6.08 16.47 -12.42
CA VAL A 559 -4.62 16.51 -12.45
C VAL A 559 -4.08 15.18 -11.93
N GLY A 560 -3.46 14.39 -12.79
CA GLY A 560 -2.82 13.15 -12.40
C GLY A 560 -1.46 13.41 -11.72
N ALA A 561 -1.27 12.89 -10.52
CA ALA A 561 -0.04 13.05 -9.74
C ALA A 561 0.52 11.67 -9.31
N PRO A 562 1.23 10.98 -10.21
CA PRO A 562 1.99 9.79 -9.84
C PRO A 562 3.15 10.19 -8.93
N ASP A 563 3.46 9.34 -7.95
CA ASP A 563 4.53 9.63 -6.99
C ASP A 563 5.92 9.58 -7.66
N PRO A 564 6.77 10.61 -7.52
CA PRO A 564 8.13 10.60 -8.06
C PRO A 564 9.01 9.48 -7.47
N ARG A 565 8.58 8.84 -6.37
CA ARG A 565 9.23 7.66 -5.77
C ARG A 565 8.88 6.36 -6.49
N SER A 566 7.93 6.40 -7.45
CA SER A 566 7.51 5.24 -8.27
C SER A 566 8.13 5.36 -9.66
N PRO A 567 9.22 4.64 -9.96
CA PRO A 567 9.94 4.81 -11.23
C PRO A 567 9.13 4.39 -12.46
N ASP A 568 8.16 3.49 -12.30
CA ASP A 568 7.25 3.03 -13.37
C ASP A 568 5.87 3.69 -13.27
N GLY A 569 5.66 4.54 -12.25
CA GLY A 569 4.38 5.22 -12.02
C GLY A 569 4.04 6.22 -13.11
N GLY A 570 2.75 6.37 -13.38
CA GLY A 570 2.29 7.32 -14.37
C GLY A 570 0.81 7.61 -14.28
N ALA A 571 0.40 8.73 -14.87
CA ALA A 571 -0.99 9.09 -15.06
C ALA A 571 -1.36 9.02 -16.55
N ALA A 572 -2.59 8.59 -16.83
CA ALA A 572 -3.16 8.53 -18.18
C ALA A 572 -4.57 9.10 -18.18
N ALA A 573 -4.92 9.75 -19.28
CA ALA A 573 -6.26 10.29 -19.53
C ALA A 573 -6.84 9.68 -20.79
N PRO A 574 -8.19 9.61 -20.91
CA PRO A 574 -8.82 9.21 -22.15
C PRO A 574 -8.30 10.06 -23.30
N SER A 575 -7.74 9.44 -24.35
CA SER A 575 -7.43 10.16 -25.58
C SER A 575 -8.74 10.48 -26.27
N GLY A 576 -9.02 11.77 -26.47
CA GLY A 576 -10.22 12.22 -27.16
C GLY A 576 -10.31 11.56 -28.56
N GLY A 577 -11.45 10.91 -28.83
CA GLY A 577 -11.77 10.37 -30.15
C GLY A 577 -12.01 11.46 -31.19
#